data_5b51194de776384d207fcc246da1a266
#
_entry.id   5b51194de776384d207fcc246da1a266
#
_cell.length_a   1.000
_cell.length_b   1.000
_cell.length_c   1.000
_cell.angle_alpha   90.00
_cell.angle_beta   90.00
_cell.angle_gamma   90.00
#
_symmetry.space_group_name_H-M   'P 1'
#
loop_
_entity.id
_entity.type
_entity.pdbx_description
1 polymer ?
#
loop_
_entity_poly.entity_id
_entity_poly.type
_entity_poly.pdbx_seq_one_letter_code
_entity_poly.pdbx_strand_id
1 'polypeptide(L)'
;MKYSPPKLIILFCFCLTIIGCRSTQDIIGDQYLLDRNVVIKNEQLLKKDPLSLLLVDQPNSKVFGIPLKLHLYDLANPYPDSVFDTWLLKKPKRKYRLEKLLSAKQVKELKRYNGKFNNWLKSSGETPVLLDSSAITKNTKRFEQYFKNKGYFDTQVSVKKTILPKQKVTVEYHIKTDKQYTIDSISRNIASPSLDSLYQNASKNKIINSGDPFEIDRFEAERSRLINYFRNNGVYNFQQNSLKFTAAIDSTGFDSKIPVIVEIANLQKRENDTLRSIPYLIHKIKKINLYVNSSGELDQLSSYTDSIDYEDYTIFFKRKLKYRPKALTEVVFIKKDSPYSDLQRSLTYRYISNLRNFKYPSISYSPLKYDSSDLLANIYLNPKKRFFMGFDLDLSHSNIQDFGISLGTSFAIRNIFRGAETLEISAKNTLGSSSDIASISNELFNLYELGADIKLRIPRILFPINLENLIPKMMNPTTDITLGASLQQNIGLDKQYFGSSYQVKWAPNKMAKVSFK
;
A
#
# COMPACT_ATOMS: atom_id res chain seq x y z
N MET A 1 -28.69 39.76 22.98
CA MET A 1 -27.85 40.44 21.97
C MET A 1 -27.44 39.41 20.92
N LYS A 2 -28.05 39.46 19.72
CA LYS A 2 -27.69 38.58 18.59
C LYS A 2 -26.44 39.12 17.94
N TYR A 3 -25.29 38.52 18.21
CA TYR A 3 -24.06 38.77 17.43
C TYR A 3 -24.22 38.13 16.06
N SER A 4 -24.23 38.93 15.01
CA SER A 4 -24.29 38.43 13.64
C SER A 4 -23.00 37.65 13.31
N PRO A 5 -23.10 36.44 12.71
CA PRO A 5 -21.95 35.58 12.44
C PRO A 5 -20.77 36.25 11.69
N PRO A 6 -20.98 37.22 10.74
CA PRO A 6 -19.84 37.85 10.06
C PRO A 6 -18.96 38.72 10.97
N LYS A 7 -19.53 39.36 12.01
CA LYS A 7 -18.75 40.19 12.95
C LYS A 7 -17.84 39.37 13.87
N LEU A 8 -18.26 38.16 14.23
CA LEU A 8 -17.45 37.21 15.01
C LEU A 8 -16.27 36.66 14.20
N ILE A 9 -16.48 36.38 12.90
CA ILE A 9 -15.44 35.93 11.97
C ILE A 9 -14.40 37.03 11.74
N ILE A 10 -14.85 38.30 11.56
CA ILE A 10 -13.95 39.45 11.38
C ILE A 10 -13.14 39.70 12.65
N LEU A 11 -13.74 39.60 13.85
CA LEU A 11 -13.05 39.73 15.12
C LEU A 11 -12.01 38.59 15.31
N PHE A 12 -12.38 37.35 14.94
CA PHE A 12 -11.46 36.19 14.98
C PHE A 12 -10.32 36.36 14.00
N CYS A 13 -10.57 36.81 12.76
CA CYS A 13 -9.52 37.11 11.77
C CYS A 13 -8.63 38.27 12.23
N PHE A 14 -9.17 39.30 12.86
CA PHE A 14 -8.41 40.44 13.40
C PHE A 14 -7.52 40.02 14.60
N CYS A 15 -8.02 39.16 15.48
CA CYS A 15 -7.21 38.56 16.55
C CYS A 15 -6.06 37.70 16.01
N LEU A 16 -6.25 36.97 14.90
CA LEU A 16 -5.20 36.18 14.25
C LEU A 16 -4.08 37.04 13.64
N THR A 17 -4.36 38.27 13.19
CA THR A 17 -3.35 39.18 12.63
C THR A 17 -2.42 39.79 13.69
N ILE A 18 -2.85 39.88 14.93
CA ILE A 18 -2.05 40.42 16.04
C ILE A 18 -1.05 39.39 16.59
N ILE A 19 -1.29 38.07 16.38
CA ILE A 19 -0.46 36.97 16.89
C ILE A 19 0.78 36.72 16.01
N GLY A 20 0.87 37.36 14.85
CA GLY A 20 1.84 37.08 13.78
C GLY A 20 3.31 37.43 14.02
N CYS A 21 3.78 37.76 15.22
CA CYS A 21 5.13 38.30 15.40
C CYS A 21 6.11 37.47 16.25
N ARG A 22 5.76 36.28 16.72
CA ARG A 22 6.63 35.53 17.65
C ARG A 22 7.45 34.38 17.05
N SER A 23 7.19 33.98 15.83
CA SER A 23 7.75 32.75 15.22
C SER A 23 9.26 32.68 15.05
N THR A 24 9.98 33.74 15.40
CA THR A 24 11.44 33.78 15.33
C THR A 24 12.11 34.23 16.65
N GLN A 25 11.34 34.48 17.72
CA GLN A 25 11.90 34.96 18.99
C GLN A 25 12.67 33.86 19.76
N ASP A 26 12.38 32.62 19.51
CA ASP A 26 13.01 31.46 20.18
C ASP A 26 14.19 30.87 19.38
N ILE A 27 14.56 31.49 18.23
CA ILE A 27 15.70 31.05 17.42
C ILE A 27 16.98 31.62 18.05
N ILE A 28 17.81 30.76 18.62
CA ILE A 28 19.03 31.12 19.34
C ILE A 28 20.21 31.17 18.37
N GLY A 29 20.97 32.29 18.38
CA GLY A 29 22.23 32.44 17.64
C GLY A 29 22.05 32.69 16.14
N ASP A 30 22.97 32.18 15.33
CA ASP A 30 23.03 32.34 13.86
C ASP A 30 22.15 31.37 13.08
N GLN A 31 21.08 30.89 13.70
CA GLN A 31 20.12 30.02 13.04
C GLN A 31 19.06 30.82 12.28
N TYR A 32 18.61 30.31 11.14
CA TYR A 32 17.61 30.93 10.30
C TYR A 32 16.44 29.97 10.04
N LEU A 33 15.21 30.48 10.12
CA LEU A 33 14.00 29.76 9.76
C LEU A 33 13.92 29.62 8.24
N LEU A 34 13.76 28.41 7.74
CA LEU A 34 13.57 28.15 6.31
C LEU A 34 12.18 28.66 5.88
N ASP A 35 12.14 29.79 5.18
CA ASP A 35 10.89 30.37 4.69
C ASP A 35 10.42 29.73 3.40
N ARG A 36 11.34 29.46 2.47
CA ARG A 36 11.03 28.94 1.15
C ARG A 36 12.24 28.25 0.51
N ASN A 37 11.96 27.16 -0.20
CA ASN A 37 12.84 26.59 -1.21
C ASN A 37 12.34 26.97 -2.60
N VAL A 38 13.22 27.44 -3.46
CA VAL A 38 12.93 27.83 -4.84
C VAL A 38 13.83 27.03 -5.78
N VAL A 39 13.25 26.40 -6.78
CA VAL A 39 13.99 25.65 -7.80
C VAL A 39 13.90 26.39 -9.13
N ILE A 40 15.05 26.75 -9.70
CA ILE A 40 15.20 27.49 -10.94
C ILE A 40 15.99 26.60 -11.90
N LYS A 41 15.40 26.23 -13.02
CA LYS A 41 16.07 25.44 -14.08
C LYS A 41 16.27 26.33 -15.31
N ASN A 42 17.54 26.47 -15.74
CA ASN A 42 17.90 27.27 -16.93
C ASN A 42 17.20 28.64 -16.93
N GLU A 43 17.30 29.35 -15.80
CA GLU A 43 16.70 30.69 -15.55
C GLU A 43 15.17 30.72 -15.49
N GLN A 44 14.49 29.58 -15.60
CA GLN A 44 13.04 29.48 -15.47
C GLN A 44 12.62 28.98 -14.09
N LEU A 45 11.74 29.74 -13.43
CA LEU A 45 11.15 29.36 -12.14
C LEU A 45 10.18 28.19 -12.34
N LEU A 46 10.45 27.08 -11.69
CA LEU A 46 9.57 25.92 -11.70
C LEU A 46 8.51 26.06 -10.59
N LYS A 47 7.27 26.40 -11.00
CA LYS A 47 6.11 26.43 -10.10
C LYS A 47 5.43 25.05 -10.09
N LYS A 48 5.31 24.39 -8.90
CA LYS A 48 4.65 23.09 -8.71
C LYS A 48 5.32 21.92 -9.44
N ASP A 49 6.63 21.85 -9.41
CA ASP A 49 7.39 20.78 -10.06
C ASP A 49 7.55 19.56 -9.12
N PRO A 50 7.53 18.32 -9.65
CA PRO A 50 7.93 17.12 -8.91
C PRO A 50 9.32 17.19 -8.28
N LEU A 51 10.19 18.10 -8.72
CA LEU A 51 11.51 18.34 -8.12
C LEU A 51 11.42 18.81 -6.66
N SER A 52 10.35 19.47 -6.25
CA SER A 52 10.12 19.86 -4.85
C SER A 52 10.01 18.63 -3.92
N LEU A 53 9.63 17.47 -4.43
CA LEU A 53 9.57 16.21 -3.68
C LEU A 53 10.95 15.62 -3.40
N LEU A 54 11.98 16.07 -4.09
CA LEU A 54 13.37 15.64 -3.88
C LEU A 54 14.02 16.35 -2.69
N LEU A 55 13.45 17.47 -2.24
CA LEU A 55 13.97 18.23 -1.10
C LEU A 55 13.85 17.42 0.20
N VAL A 56 14.93 17.38 0.97
CA VAL A 56 14.99 16.71 2.28
C VAL A 56 14.19 17.50 3.31
N ASP A 57 14.36 18.81 3.28
CA ASP A 57 13.73 19.78 4.14
C ASP A 57 12.70 20.60 3.35
N GLN A 58 11.50 20.64 3.87
CA GLN A 58 10.46 21.50 3.34
C GLN A 58 10.12 22.58 4.39
N PRO A 59 9.92 23.83 3.97
CA PRO A 59 9.51 24.89 4.88
C PRO A 59 8.16 24.56 5.52
N ASN A 60 7.91 25.16 6.68
CA ASN A 60 6.65 25.01 7.38
C ASN A 60 5.45 25.28 6.46
N SER A 61 4.39 24.46 6.60
CA SER A 61 3.20 24.56 5.76
C SER A 61 2.50 25.91 5.91
N LYS A 62 2.10 26.52 4.78
CA LYS A 62 1.42 27.83 4.77
C LYS A 62 0.00 27.68 4.24
N VAL A 63 -0.97 28.26 4.95
CA VAL A 63 -2.36 28.40 4.55
C VAL A 63 -2.60 29.89 4.25
N PHE A 64 -2.99 30.23 3.02
CA PHE A 64 -3.09 31.62 2.55
C PHE A 64 -1.82 32.45 2.80
N GLY A 65 -0.63 31.83 2.68
CA GLY A 65 0.65 32.49 2.90
C GLY A 65 1.10 32.61 4.36
N ILE A 66 0.29 32.20 5.32
CA ILE A 66 0.54 32.27 6.77
C ILE A 66 0.87 30.86 7.29
N PRO A 67 1.99 30.65 8.04
CA PRO A 67 2.35 29.37 8.62
C PRO A 67 1.56 29.11 9.91
N LEU A 68 0.25 28.83 9.78
CA LEU A 68 -0.65 28.68 10.94
C LEU A 68 -0.21 27.59 11.92
N LYS A 69 0.28 26.47 11.42
CA LYS A 69 0.72 25.37 12.28
C LYS A 69 2.00 25.70 13.05
N LEU A 70 2.91 26.48 12.43
CA LEU A 70 4.07 27.00 13.14
C LEU A 70 3.64 27.94 14.26
N HIS A 71 2.68 28.85 13.99
CA HIS A 71 2.16 29.74 15.03
C HIS A 71 1.45 28.98 16.16
N LEU A 72 0.75 27.88 15.86
CA LEU A 72 0.16 27.02 16.90
C LEU A 72 1.26 26.40 17.78
N TYR A 73 2.35 25.97 17.19
CA TYR A 73 3.50 25.46 17.94
C TYR A 73 4.14 26.52 18.83
N ASP A 74 4.35 27.74 18.31
CA ASP A 74 4.95 28.86 19.03
C ASP A 74 4.06 29.40 20.17
N LEU A 75 2.75 29.19 20.12
CA LEU A 75 1.83 29.49 21.22
C LEU A 75 2.01 28.54 22.42
N ALA A 76 2.58 27.38 22.20
CA ALA A 76 2.81 26.42 23.27
C ALA A 76 4.00 26.85 24.13
N ASN A 77 3.78 26.89 25.43
CA ASN A 77 4.87 27.16 26.36
C ASN A 77 5.81 25.95 26.50
N PRO A 78 7.13 26.12 26.41
CA PRO A 78 8.07 25.01 26.63
C PRO A 78 8.01 24.43 28.05
N TYR A 79 7.69 25.27 29.04
CA TYR A 79 7.63 24.90 30.46
C TYR A 79 6.26 25.24 31.07
N PRO A 80 5.14 24.63 30.66
CA PRO A 80 3.78 25.02 31.06
C PRO A 80 3.54 24.91 32.56
N ASP A 81 4.15 23.94 33.23
CA ASP A 81 4.02 23.73 34.68
C ASP A 81 4.72 24.82 35.49
N SER A 82 5.93 25.20 35.12
CA SER A 82 6.69 26.25 35.76
C SER A 82 6.04 27.62 35.60
N VAL A 83 5.54 27.89 34.39
CA VAL A 83 4.81 29.14 34.10
C VAL A 83 3.49 29.21 34.88
N PHE A 84 2.77 28.12 34.99
CA PHE A 84 1.54 28.06 35.79
C PHE A 84 1.85 28.32 37.28
N ASP A 85 2.87 27.67 37.83
CA ASP A 85 3.28 27.86 39.22
C ASP A 85 3.74 29.30 39.48
N THR A 86 4.55 29.84 38.60
CA THR A 86 5.00 31.27 38.68
C THR A 86 3.80 32.21 38.64
N TRP A 87 2.84 31.97 37.72
CA TRP A 87 1.62 32.77 37.62
C TRP A 87 0.78 32.65 38.90
N LEU A 88 0.68 31.46 39.48
CA LEU A 88 -0.11 31.21 40.68
C LEU A 88 0.50 31.95 41.90
N LEU A 89 1.83 31.98 41.99
CA LEU A 89 2.58 32.55 43.12
C LEU A 89 2.86 34.07 42.96
N LYS A 90 2.80 34.64 41.76
CA LYS A 90 3.13 36.03 41.45
C LYS A 90 2.36 37.05 42.28
N LYS A 91 1.15 36.71 42.75
CA LYS A 91 0.36 37.59 43.65
C LYS A 91 0.08 36.86 44.97
N PRO A 92 0.45 37.46 46.15
CA PRO A 92 0.38 36.76 47.45
C PRO A 92 -0.95 36.11 47.81
N LYS A 93 -2.09 36.68 47.35
CA LYS A 93 -3.45 36.19 47.68
C LYS A 93 -4.09 35.40 46.55
N ARG A 94 -3.40 35.18 45.38
CA ARG A 94 -4.00 34.50 44.21
C ARG A 94 -4.29 33.01 44.48
N LYS A 95 -3.27 32.32 45.03
CA LYS A 95 -3.39 30.91 45.38
C LYS A 95 -4.57 30.69 46.38
N TYR A 96 -4.57 31.48 47.46
CA TYR A 96 -5.61 31.41 48.47
C TYR A 96 -7.04 31.70 47.93
N ARG A 97 -7.17 32.72 47.06
CA ARG A 97 -8.46 33.03 46.42
C ARG A 97 -8.93 31.95 45.49
N LEU A 98 -8.01 31.34 44.70
CA LEU A 98 -8.31 30.22 43.81
C LEU A 98 -8.72 28.95 44.58
N GLU A 99 -8.01 28.66 45.68
CA GLU A 99 -8.31 27.49 46.52
C GLU A 99 -9.59 27.68 47.34
N LYS A 100 -10.02 28.94 47.56
CA LYS A 100 -11.33 29.25 48.17
C LYS A 100 -12.48 29.13 47.17
N LEU A 101 -12.26 29.44 45.88
CA LEU A 101 -13.25 29.29 44.80
C LEU A 101 -13.29 27.88 44.23
N LEU A 102 -12.16 27.25 44.13
CA LEU A 102 -11.94 25.92 43.62
C LEU A 102 -11.18 25.13 44.71
N SER A 103 -11.47 23.86 44.92
CA SER A 103 -10.70 23.06 45.86
C SER A 103 -9.21 22.93 45.41
N ALA A 104 -8.29 22.65 46.33
CA ALA A 104 -6.89 22.43 46.03
C ALA A 104 -6.68 21.32 44.96
N LYS A 105 -7.55 20.30 44.94
CA LYS A 105 -7.60 19.25 43.93
C LYS A 105 -7.94 19.80 42.54
N GLN A 106 -8.91 20.70 42.46
CA GLN A 106 -9.33 21.33 41.21
C GLN A 106 -8.25 22.28 40.66
N VAL A 107 -7.52 23.00 41.52
CA VAL A 107 -6.36 23.83 41.09
C VAL A 107 -5.24 22.96 40.50
N LYS A 108 -4.99 21.77 41.07
CA LYS A 108 -4.05 20.80 40.53
C LYS A 108 -4.51 20.26 39.16
N GLU A 109 -5.81 19.99 39.01
CA GLU A 109 -6.38 19.59 37.73
C GLU A 109 -6.28 20.69 36.67
N LEU A 110 -6.50 21.98 37.03
CA LEU A 110 -6.28 23.12 36.14
C LEU A 110 -4.84 23.16 35.61
N LYS A 111 -3.85 22.91 36.45
CA LYS A 111 -2.44 22.79 36.05
C LYS A 111 -2.27 21.65 35.03
N ARG A 112 -2.86 20.49 35.30
CA ARG A 112 -2.82 19.34 34.39
C ARG A 112 -3.50 19.63 33.03
N TYR A 113 -4.63 20.33 33.03
CA TYR A 113 -5.31 20.74 31.81
C TYR A 113 -4.48 21.77 31.02
N ASN A 114 -3.81 22.72 31.70
CA ASN A 114 -2.88 23.63 31.04
C ASN A 114 -1.73 22.87 30.35
N GLY A 115 -1.15 21.88 31.02
CA GLY A 115 -0.13 20.99 30.43
C GLY A 115 -0.67 20.21 29.22
N LYS A 116 -1.89 19.62 29.31
CA LYS A 116 -2.52 18.94 28.18
C LYS A 116 -2.81 19.86 27.01
N PHE A 117 -3.27 21.08 27.26
CA PHE A 117 -3.52 22.08 26.23
C PHE A 117 -2.23 22.49 25.51
N ASN A 118 -1.15 22.73 26.25
CA ASN A 118 0.16 23.02 25.67
C ASN A 118 0.71 21.85 24.83
N ASN A 119 0.55 20.62 25.30
CA ASN A 119 0.92 19.42 24.54
C ASN A 119 0.08 19.29 23.26
N TRP A 120 -1.22 19.61 23.31
CA TRP A 120 -2.07 19.64 22.14
C TRP A 120 -1.62 20.71 21.13
N LEU A 121 -1.26 21.92 21.58
CA LEU A 121 -0.71 22.96 20.70
C LEU A 121 0.57 22.49 20.00
N LYS A 122 1.50 21.85 20.73
CA LYS A 122 2.72 21.27 20.14
C LYS A 122 2.43 20.16 19.15
N SER A 123 1.53 19.24 19.48
CA SER A 123 1.21 18.10 18.62
C SER A 123 0.37 18.47 17.38
N SER A 124 -0.43 19.53 17.47
CA SER A 124 -1.24 20.07 16.35
C SER A 124 -0.45 21.10 15.52
N GLY A 125 0.62 21.66 16.08
CA GLY A 125 1.53 22.58 15.42
C GLY A 125 2.62 21.87 14.63
N GLU A 126 3.42 22.65 13.90
CA GLU A 126 4.65 22.21 13.23
C GLU A 126 5.86 22.86 13.90
N THR A 127 6.88 22.05 14.20
CA THR A 127 8.17 22.57 14.70
C THR A 127 8.79 23.50 13.67
N PRO A 128 9.51 24.58 14.10
CA PRO A 128 10.22 25.45 13.17
C PRO A 128 11.27 24.66 12.38
N VAL A 129 11.22 24.74 11.07
CA VAL A 129 12.20 24.14 10.17
C VAL A 129 13.35 25.13 10.01
N LEU A 130 14.49 24.78 10.57
CA LEU A 130 15.70 25.60 10.52
C LEU A 130 16.55 25.26 9.30
N LEU A 131 17.33 26.24 8.82
CA LEU A 131 18.28 26.03 7.73
C LEU A 131 19.36 25.04 8.15
N ASP A 132 19.44 23.90 7.44
CA ASP A 132 20.48 22.90 7.60
C ASP A 132 21.40 22.86 6.37
N SER A 133 22.68 23.15 6.56
CA SER A 133 23.68 23.08 5.49
C SER A 133 23.88 21.66 4.97
N SER A 134 23.69 20.64 5.81
CA SER A 134 23.76 19.24 5.40
C SER A 134 22.59 18.86 4.47
N ALA A 135 21.38 19.38 4.76
CA ALA A 135 20.21 19.21 3.91
C ALA A 135 20.42 19.88 2.53
N ILE A 136 21.00 21.09 2.50
CA ILE A 136 21.32 21.77 1.24
C ILE A 136 22.24 20.90 0.38
N THR A 137 23.32 20.37 0.96
CA THR A 137 24.27 19.49 0.25
C THR A 137 23.59 18.22 -0.27
N LYS A 138 22.71 17.63 0.53
CA LYS A 138 21.92 16.45 0.10
C LYS A 138 20.96 16.80 -1.03
N ASN A 139 20.30 17.96 -0.97
CA ASN A 139 19.39 18.43 -2.01
C ASN A 139 20.15 18.66 -3.34
N THR A 140 21.31 19.32 -3.30
CA THR A 140 22.16 19.52 -4.48
C THR A 140 22.50 18.19 -5.15
N LYS A 141 23.02 17.21 -4.38
CA LYS A 141 23.34 15.87 -4.91
C LYS A 141 22.12 15.15 -5.48
N ARG A 142 20.94 15.30 -4.85
CA ARG A 142 19.69 14.70 -5.35
C ARG A 142 19.25 15.31 -6.68
N PHE A 143 19.37 16.62 -6.84
CA PHE A 143 19.08 17.28 -8.12
C PHE A 143 20.07 16.84 -9.22
N GLU A 144 21.38 16.84 -8.94
CA GLU A 144 22.39 16.37 -9.88
C GLU A 144 22.11 14.93 -10.31
N GLN A 145 21.82 14.03 -9.34
CA GLN A 145 21.50 12.63 -9.64
C GLN A 145 20.18 12.47 -10.43
N TYR A 146 19.15 13.27 -10.10
CA TYR A 146 17.90 13.26 -10.84
C TYR A 146 18.10 13.61 -12.32
N PHE A 147 18.84 14.70 -12.60
CA PHE A 147 19.10 15.10 -13.97
C PHE A 147 20.04 14.15 -14.69
N LYS A 148 21.04 13.58 -14.00
CA LYS A 148 21.86 12.50 -14.52
C LYS A 148 21.03 11.30 -14.96
N ASN A 149 20.05 10.90 -14.13
CA ASN A 149 19.14 9.81 -14.45
C ASN A 149 18.22 10.12 -15.64
N LYS A 150 18.04 11.42 -15.94
CA LYS A 150 17.30 11.92 -17.12
C LYS A 150 18.18 12.23 -18.32
N GLY A 151 19.45 11.79 -18.31
CA GLY A 151 20.38 11.94 -19.42
C GLY A 151 21.08 13.29 -19.53
N TYR A 152 21.04 14.12 -18.49
CA TYR A 152 21.79 15.37 -18.42
C TYR A 152 23.03 15.16 -17.56
N PHE A 153 24.13 14.71 -18.13
CA PHE A 153 25.32 14.30 -17.36
C PHE A 153 26.12 15.47 -16.82
N ASP A 154 26.10 16.62 -17.50
CA ASP A 154 26.86 17.83 -17.15
C ASP A 154 26.01 18.84 -16.36
N THR A 155 25.06 18.35 -15.57
CA THR A 155 24.22 19.18 -14.72
C THR A 155 25.03 19.81 -13.59
N GLN A 156 24.94 21.12 -13.45
CA GLN A 156 25.51 21.88 -12.34
C GLN A 156 24.41 22.48 -11.49
N VAL A 157 24.53 22.35 -10.18
CA VAL A 157 23.58 22.92 -9.22
C VAL A 157 24.31 23.89 -8.31
N SER A 158 23.95 25.15 -8.39
CA SER A 158 24.44 26.19 -7.48
C SER A 158 23.33 26.64 -6.53
N VAL A 159 23.74 27.08 -5.33
CA VAL A 159 22.80 27.44 -4.27
C VAL A 159 23.03 28.89 -3.87
N LYS A 160 21.95 29.66 -3.88
CA LYS A 160 21.94 31.04 -3.38
C LYS A 160 21.05 31.12 -2.14
N LYS A 161 21.57 31.68 -1.06
CA LYS A 161 20.84 31.94 0.18
C LYS A 161 20.50 33.42 0.26
N THR A 162 19.24 33.76 0.42
CA THR A 162 18.76 35.13 0.59
C THR A 162 18.20 35.28 1.99
N ILE A 163 18.88 36.03 2.82
CA ILE A 163 18.44 36.32 4.19
C ILE A 163 17.33 37.37 4.12
N LEU A 164 16.24 37.09 4.78
CA LEU A 164 15.08 37.95 4.92
C LEU A 164 15.00 38.53 6.34
N PRO A 165 14.23 39.62 6.56
CA PRO A 165 13.97 40.14 7.90
C PRO A 165 13.41 39.04 8.83
N LYS A 166 13.64 39.21 10.15
CA LYS A 166 13.19 38.27 11.21
C LYS A 166 13.85 36.89 11.12
N GLN A 167 15.17 36.83 10.89
CA GLN A 167 15.92 35.57 10.84
C GLN A 167 15.31 34.49 9.94
N LYS A 168 14.74 34.87 8.80
CA LYS A 168 14.22 33.96 7.78
C LYS A 168 15.19 33.85 6.63
N VAL A 169 15.16 32.72 5.92
CA VAL A 169 15.99 32.47 4.75
C VAL A 169 15.22 31.83 3.64
N THR A 170 15.44 32.30 2.42
CA THR A 170 15.03 31.62 1.20
C THR A 170 16.24 30.94 0.58
N VAL A 171 16.11 29.68 0.21
CA VAL A 171 17.14 28.91 -0.49
C VAL A 171 16.73 28.74 -1.94
N GLU A 172 17.56 29.24 -2.85
CA GLU A 172 17.33 29.12 -4.30
C GLU A 172 18.33 28.11 -4.86
N TYR A 173 17.81 27.05 -5.49
CA TYR A 173 18.60 26.05 -6.20
C TYR A 173 18.58 26.40 -7.69
N HIS A 174 19.71 26.87 -8.21
CA HIS A 174 19.89 27.18 -9.63
C HIS A 174 20.49 25.98 -10.32
N ILE A 175 19.69 25.32 -11.13
CA ILE A 175 20.03 24.11 -11.87
C ILE A 175 20.31 24.49 -13.32
N LYS A 176 21.54 24.33 -13.75
CA LYS A 176 21.96 24.51 -15.13
C LYS A 176 22.14 23.12 -15.74
N THR A 177 21.27 22.76 -16.67
CA THR A 177 21.38 21.53 -17.46
C THR A 177 21.93 21.86 -18.82
N ASP A 178 22.82 21.03 -19.31
CA ASP A 178 23.32 21.08 -20.67
C ASP A 178 22.44 20.22 -21.59
N LYS A 179 22.96 19.77 -22.72
CA LYS A 179 22.26 18.96 -23.71
C LYS A 179 21.87 17.58 -23.13
N GLN A 180 20.66 17.15 -23.41
CA GLN A 180 20.20 15.82 -23.06
C GLN A 180 20.81 14.79 -24.00
N TYR A 181 21.41 13.75 -23.44
CA TYR A 181 21.95 12.64 -24.21
C TYR A 181 20.83 11.74 -24.74
N THR A 182 21.05 11.20 -25.95
CA THR A 182 20.11 10.30 -26.63
C THR A 182 20.77 8.95 -26.90
N ILE A 183 19.95 7.93 -27.06
CA ILE A 183 20.42 6.58 -27.44
C ILE A 183 20.80 6.60 -28.92
N ASP A 184 22.07 6.28 -29.23
CA ASP A 184 22.53 6.18 -30.61
C ASP A 184 22.05 4.88 -31.24
N SER A 185 22.56 3.76 -30.75
CA SER A 185 22.29 2.42 -31.26
C SER A 185 22.06 1.45 -30.11
N ILE A 186 21.32 0.37 -30.39
CA ILE A 186 21.07 -0.70 -29.42
C ILE A 186 21.57 -2.02 -30.03
N SER A 187 22.67 -2.50 -29.53
CA SER A 187 23.22 -3.82 -29.84
C SER A 187 22.92 -4.83 -28.74
N ARG A 188 23.19 -6.11 -29.00
CA ARG A 188 22.96 -7.17 -28.03
C ARG A 188 24.12 -8.15 -27.96
N ASN A 189 24.37 -8.66 -26.76
CA ASN A 189 25.29 -9.74 -26.46
C ASN A 189 24.58 -10.74 -25.52
N ILE A 190 24.03 -11.82 -26.09
CA ILE A 190 23.21 -12.80 -25.38
C ILE A 190 23.87 -14.16 -25.43
N ALA A 191 24.31 -14.64 -24.26
CA ALA A 191 25.09 -15.87 -24.16
C ALA A 191 24.29 -17.16 -24.45
N SER A 192 22.97 -17.15 -24.21
CA SER A 192 22.11 -18.32 -24.41
C SER A 192 21.33 -18.22 -25.73
N PRO A 193 21.48 -19.15 -26.69
CA PRO A 193 20.81 -19.09 -28.01
C PRO A 193 19.27 -19.06 -27.91
N SER A 194 18.70 -19.83 -26.96
CA SER A 194 17.25 -19.83 -26.71
C SER A 194 16.71 -18.47 -26.26
N LEU A 195 17.49 -17.72 -25.45
CA LEU A 195 17.15 -16.37 -25.04
C LEU A 195 17.31 -15.36 -26.17
N ASP A 196 18.33 -15.51 -27.04
CA ASP A 196 18.47 -14.61 -28.18
C ASP A 196 17.27 -14.68 -29.10
N SER A 197 16.75 -15.87 -29.39
CA SER A 197 15.51 -16.06 -30.16
C SER A 197 14.29 -15.41 -29.48
N LEU A 198 14.15 -15.54 -28.16
CA LEU A 198 13.09 -14.87 -27.41
C LEU A 198 13.26 -13.35 -27.40
N TYR A 199 14.50 -12.85 -27.28
CA TYR A 199 14.79 -11.42 -27.30
C TYR A 199 14.42 -10.80 -28.65
N GLN A 200 14.72 -11.45 -29.77
CA GLN A 200 14.34 -10.98 -31.10
C GLN A 200 12.82 -10.79 -31.23
N ASN A 201 12.03 -11.73 -30.69
CA ASN A 201 10.58 -11.59 -30.66
C ASN A 201 10.12 -10.47 -29.72
N ALA A 202 10.75 -10.37 -28.53
CA ALA A 202 10.46 -9.33 -27.55
C ALA A 202 10.79 -7.92 -28.06
N SER A 203 11.82 -7.77 -28.92
CA SER A 203 12.31 -6.49 -29.44
C SER A 203 11.33 -5.76 -30.35
N LYS A 204 10.28 -6.44 -30.84
CA LYS A 204 9.18 -5.82 -31.62
C LYS A 204 8.41 -4.76 -30.84
N ASN A 205 8.34 -4.90 -29.50
CA ASN A 205 7.60 -4.01 -28.60
C ASN A 205 8.52 -3.41 -27.52
N LYS A 206 9.73 -2.99 -27.88
CA LYS A 206 10.69 -2.39 -26.95
C LYS A 206 10.27 -1.00 -26.51
N ILE A 207 10.60 -0.65 -25.24
CA ILE A 207 10.31 0.66 -24.65
C ILE A 207 11.39 1.68 -25.03
N ILE A 208 12.63 1.22 -25.26
CA ILE A 208 13.78 2.05 -25.63
C ILE A 208 14.11 1.88 -27.11
N ASN A 209 14.32 2.99 -27.82
CA ASN A 209 14.66 3.00 -29.23
C ASN A 209 15.86 3.92 -29.51
N SER A 210 16.53 3.72 -30.64
CA SER A 210 17.52 4.68 -31.15
C SER A 210 16.85 6.04 -31.37
N GLY A 211 17.51 7.12 -30.96
CA GLY A 211 16.98 8.48 -30.97
C GLY A 211 16.19 8.89 -29.70
N ASP A 212 15.79 7.94 -28.87
CA ASP A 212 15.09 8.25 -27.61
C ASP A 212 16.04 8.93 -26.60
N PRO A 213 15.53 9.80 -25.71
CA PRO A 213 16.29 10.33 -24.59
C PRO A 213 16.86 9.21 -23.70
N PHE A 214 18.11 9.38 -23.23
CA PHE A 214 18.72 8.45 -22.31
C PHE A 214 18.17 8.67 -20.90
N GLU A 215 17.17 7.87 -20.48
CA GLU A 215 16.53 7.97 -19.17
C GLU A 215 16.59 6.63 -18.43
N ILE A 216 17.18 6.60 -17.24
CA ILE A 216 17.33 5.37 -16.43
C ILE A 216 15.99 4.68 -16.18
N ASP A 217 14.92 5.44 -15.91
CA ASP A 217 13.59 4.90 -15.67
C ASP A 217 13.06 4.07 -16.85
N ARG A 218 13.38 4.46 -18.10
CA ARG A 218 13.00 3.73 -19.31
C ARG A 218 13.78 2.41 -19.43
N PHE A 219 15.06 2.40 -19.05
CA PHE A 219 15.87 1.17 -18.99
C PHE A 219 15.36 0.20 -17.92
N GLU A 220 14.96 0.69 -16.74
CA GLU A 220 14.35 -0.14 -15.71
C GLU A 220 12.97 -0.70 -16.12
N ALA A 221 12.17 0.09 -16.83
CA ALA A 221 10.91 -0.36 -17.41
C ALA A 221 11.15 -1.45 -18.48
N GLU A 222 12.14 -1.26 -19.37
CA GLU A 222 12.51 -2.24 -20.39
C GLU A 222 13.08 -3.52 -19.75
N ARG A 223 13.92 -3.39 -18.72
CA ARG A 223 14.43 -4.53 -17.94
C ARG A 223 13.27 -5.34 -17.36
N SER A 224 12.34 -4.67 -16.70
CA SER A 224 11.16 -5.32 -16.11
C SER A 224 10.29 -6.00 -17.18
N ARG A 225 10.12 -5.37 -18.34
CA ARG A 225 9.38 -5.92 -19.47
C ARG A 225 10.05 -7.20 -20.01
N LEU A 226 11.36 -7.17 -20.24
CA LEU A 226 12.12 -8.32 -20.73
C LEU A 226 12.14 -9.49 -19.74
N ILE A 227 12.34 -9.22 -18.45
CA ILE A 227 12.29 -10.25 -17.39
C ILE A 227 10.92 -10.92 -17.38
N ASN A 228 9.83 -10.11 -17.40
CA ASN A 228 8.47 -10.64 -17.44
C ASN A 228 8.22 -11.43 -18.72
N TYR A 229 8.72 -10.96 -19.86
CA TYR A 229 8.58 -11.66 -21.13
C TYR A 229 9.28 -13.03 -21.08
N PHE A 230 10.54 -13.11 -20.67
CA PHE A 230 11.27 -14.37 -20.57
C PHE A 230 10.62 -15.36 -19.60
N ARG A 231 10.25 -14.88 -18.40
CA ARG A 231 9.57 -15.71 -17.40
C ARG A 231 8.19 -16.19 -17.84
N ASN A 232 7.53 -15.47 -18.73
CA ASN A 232 6.22 -15.88 -19.27
C ASN A 232 6.32 -16.73 -20.53
N ASN A 233 7.52 -16.89 -21.09
CA ASN A 233 7.80 -17.68 -22.28
C ASN A 233 8.78 -18.83 -22.03
N GLY A 234 8.70 -19.45 -20.86
CA GLY A 234 9.39 -20.70 -20.55
C GLY A 234 10.65 -20.59 -19.68
N VAL A 235 11.18 -19.40 -19.40
CA VAL A 235 12.42 -19.27 -18.64
C VAL A 235 12.14 -19.11 -17.14
N TYR A 236 11.81 -20.21 -16.46
CA TYR A 236 11.33 -20.17 -15.06
C TYR A 236 12.39 -19.71 -14.06
N ASN A 237 13.66 -19.96 -14.33
CA ASN A 237 14.78 -19.65 -13.45
C ASN A 237 15.57 -18.39 -13.87
N PHE A 238 14.97 -17.51 -14.69
CA PHE A 238 15.63 -16.30 -15.15
C PHE A 238 16.01 -15.38 -13.98
N GLN A 239 17.31 -15.09 -13.87
CA GLN A 239 17.88 -14.22 -12.85
C GLN A 239 17.92 -12.77 -13.34
N GLN A 240 17.40 -11.84 -12.54
CA GLN A 240 17.36 -10.42 -12.88
C GLN A 240 18.74 -9.81 -13.13
N ASN A 241 19.73 -10.24 -12.38
CA ASN A 241 21.13 -9.79 -12.49
C ASN A 241 21.84 -10.30 -13.76
N SER A 242 21.28 -11.30 -14.46
CA SER A 242 21.81 -11.75 -15.75
C SER A 242 21.59 -10.73 -16.87
N LEU A 243 20.59 -9.84 -16.74
CA LEU A 243 20.29 -8.81 -17.72
C LEU A 243 20.88 -7.46 -17.29
N LYS A 244 21.77 -6.94 -18.12
CA LYS A 244 22.43 -5.64 -17.94
C LYS A 244 22.27 -4.79 -19.18
N PHE A 245 22.24 -3.48 -18.99
CA PHE A 245 22.39 -2.49 -20.04
C PHE A 245 23.72 -1.80 -19.81
N THR A 246 24.63 -1.95 -20.77
CA THR A 246 25.94 -1.29 -20.76
C THR A 246 25.89 -0.12 -21.71
N ALA A 247 26.22 1.06 -21.21
CA ALA A 247 26.21 2.30 -21.97
C ALA A 247 27.61 2.92 -21.92
N ALA A 248 28.23 3.20 -23.05
CA ALA A 248 29.51 3.89 -23.15
C ALA A 248 29.25 5.39 -23.34
N ILE A 249 29.49 6.16 -22.26
CA ILE A 249 29.32 7.62 -22.29
C ILE A 249 30.65 8.21 -22.78
N ASP A 250 30.59 9.00 -23.88
CA ASP A 250 31.75 9.75 -24.33
C ASP A 250 32.04 10.91 -23.37
N SER A 251 33.15 10.83 -22.68
CA SER A 251 33.61 11.84 -21.74
C SER A 251 34.18 13.10 -22.42
N THR A 252 34.37 13.07 -23.74
CA THR A 252 34.88 14.24 -24.50
C THR A 252 33.80 15.30 -24.74
N GLY A 253 32.51 14.97 -24.55
CA GLY A 253 31.39 15.88 -24.63
C GLY A 253 30.99 16.33 -26.04
N PHE A 254 31.67 15.84 -27.10
CA PHE A 254 31.40 16.24 -28.48
C PHE A 254 30.13 15.59 -29.04
N ASP A 255 29.87 14.31 -28.68
CA ASP A 255 28.68 13.60 -29.14
C ASP A 255 27.78 13.23 -27.95
N SER A 256 26.58 13.82 -27.91
CA SER A 256 25.55 13.50 -26.90
C SER A 256 24.73 12.26 -27.28
N LYS A 257 25.34 11.32 -28.00
CA LYS A 257 24.78 10.04 -28.40
C LYS A 257 25.47 8.90 -27.67
N ILE A 258 24.68 7.96 -27.14
CA ILE A 258 25.18 6.85 -26.32
C ILE A 258 24.82 5.53 -26.97
N PRO A 259 25.79 4.73 -27.44
CA PRO A 259 25.55 3.35 -27.82
C PRO A 259 25.24 2.52 -26.58
N VAL A 260 24.22 1.65 -26.70
CA VAL A 260 23.74 0.79 -25.63
C VAL A 260 23.91 -0.67 -26.05
N ILE A 261 24.43 -1.49 -25.15
CA ILE A 261 24.55 -2.93 -25.33
C ILE A 261 23.62 -3.63 -24.32
N VAL A 262 22.73 -4.47 -24.83
CA VAL A 262 21.92 -5.36 -24.00
C VAL A 262 22.71 -6.64 -23.79
N GLU A 263 23.16 -6.86 -22.57
CA GLU A 263 23.94 -8.03 -22.20
C GLU A 263 23.08 -9.00 -21.38
N ILE A 264 23.02 -10.27 -21.80
CA ILE A 264 22.36 -11.33 -21.03
C ILE A 264 23.34 -12.48 -20.84
N ALA A 265 23.85 -12.56 -19.62
CA ALA A 265 24.75 -13.64 -19.21
C ALA A 265 23.98 -14.95 -18.98
N ASN A 266 24.67 -16.06 -19.03
CA ASN A 266 24.15 -17.37 -18.66
C ASN A 266 23.76 -17.45 -17.18
N LEU A 267 22.91 -18.41 -16.83
CA LEU A 267 22.53 -18.73 -15.47
C LEU A 267 23.77 -19.11 -14.64
N GLN A 268 23.96 -18.41 -13.53
CA GLN A 268 24.99 -18.78 -12.56
C GLN A 268 24.37 -19.70 -11.50
N LYS A 269 24.80 -20.97 -11.50
CA LYS A 269 24.35 -21.98 -10.55
C LYS A 269 25.52 -22.40 -9.66
N ARG A 270 25.31 -22.39 -8.36
CA ARG A 270 26.29 -22.86 -7.39
C ARG A 270 26.15 -24.38 -7.23
N GLU A 271 27.18 -25.12 -7.57
CA GLU A 271 27.28 -26.58 -7.38
C GLU A 271 28.60 -26.88 -6.68
N ASN A 272 28.56 -27.59 -5.55
CA ASN A 272 29.75 -27.99 -4.77
C ASN A 272 30.78 -26.85 -4.61
N ASP A 273 30.32 -25.68 -4.13
CA ASP A 273 31.11 -24.45 -3.94
C ASP A 273 31.71 -23.81 -5.20
N THR A 274 31.42 -24.33 -6.38
CA THR A 274 31.83 -23.73 -7.66
C THR A 274 30.62 -23.07 -8.33
N LEU A 275 30.89 -21.93 -8.99
CA LEU A 275 29.87 -21.27 -9.82
C LEU A 275 29.99 -21.81 -11.25
N ARG A 276 28.95 -22.49 -11.71
CA ARG A 276 28.83 -22.94 -13.10
C ARG A 276 27.96 -22.01 -13.90
N SER A 277 28.42 -21.69 -15.11
CA SER A 277 27.67 -20.89 -16.09
C SER A 277 26.92 -21.85 -17.02
N ILE A 278 25.59 -21.86 -16.93
CA ILE A 278 24.72 -22.78 -17.67
C ILE A 278 23.80 -21.98 -18.60
N PRO A 279 23.64 -22.36 -19.88
CA PRO A 279 22.70 -21.68 -20.77
C PRO A 279 21.27 -21.74 -20.24
N TYR A 280 20.51 -20.67 -20.44
CA TYR A 280 19.08 -20.70 -20.17
C TYR A 280 18.34 -21.57 -21.17
N LEU A 281 17.39 -22.36 -20.67
CA LEU A 281 16.53 -23.23 -21.46
C LEU A 281 15.08 -22.73 -21.42
N ILE A 282 14.34 -23.03 -22.48
CA ILE A 282 12.89 -22.84 -22.51
C ILE A 282 12.24 -24.10 -21.94
N HIS A 283 11.56 -23.96 -20.81
CA HIS A 283 10.95 -25.08 -20.10
C HIS A 283 9.47 -25.19 -20.42
N LYS A 284 8.99 -26.44 -20.54
CA LYS A 284 7.57 -26.79 -20.73
C LYS A 284 7.05 -27.57 -19.52
N ILE A 285 5.80 -27.37 -19.18
CA ILE A 285 5.14 -28.10 -18.10
C ILE A 285 4.67 -29.46 -18.62
N LYS A 286 5.29 -30.55 -18.20
CA LYS A 286 4.91 -31.90 -18.62
C LYS A 286 3.92 -32.58 -17.70
N LYS A 287 3.99 -32.29 -16.41
CA LYS A 287 3.11 -32.88 -15.41
C LYS A 287 2.70 -31.87 -14.38
N ILE A 288 1.43 -31.96 -13.92
CA ILE A 288 0.89 -31.06 -12.90
C ILE A 288 0.32 -31.91 -11.77
N ASN A 289 0.91 -31.79 -10.59
CA ASN A 289 0.50 -32.50 -9.39
C ASN A 289 -0.16 -31.54 -8.40
N LEU A 290 -1.30 -31.93 -7.85
CA LEU A 290 -1.97 -31.25 -6.74
C LEU A 290 -1.88 -32.11 -5.49
N TYR A 291 -1.28 -31.60 -4.44
CA TYR A 291 -1.15 -32.27 -3.14
C TYR A 291 -2.15 -31.65 -2.16
N VAL A 292 -3.21 -32.41 -1.84
CA VAL A 292 -4.30 -31.97 -0.95
C VAL A 292 -4.11 -32.61 0.42
N ASN A 293 -4.25 -31.84 1.49
CA ASN A 293 -4.00 -32.22 2.89
C ASN A 293 -2.51 -32.28 3.27
N SER A 294 -1.64 -31.47 2.64
CA SER A 294 -0.28 -31.33 3.10
C SER A 294 -0.24 -30.59 4.44
N SER A 295 0.47 -31.12 5.41
CA SER A 295 0.69 -30.46 6.72
C SER A 295 1.71 -29.32 6.66
N GLY A 296 2.10 -28.87 5.47
CA GLY A 296 3.02 -27.73 5.27
C GLY A 296 4.51 -28.10 5.36
N GLU A 297 4.87 -29.31 5.73
CA GLU A 297 6.25 -29.78 5.70
C GLU A 297 6.54 -30.44 4.34
N LEU A 298 7.51 -29.89 3.66
CA LEU A 298 8.03 -30.39 2.36
C LEU A 298 8.56 -31.84 2.42
N ASP A 299 8.70 -32.42 3.59
CA ASP A 299 9.47 -33.65 3.81
C ASP A 299 8.67 -34.96 3.77
N GLN A 300 7.37 -34.95 3.48
CA GLN A 300 6.61 -36.21 3.47
C GLN A 300 5.76 -36.45 2.25
N LEU A 301 6.37 -36.57 1.07
CA LEU A 301 5.75 -37.21 -0.10
C LEU A 301 5.24 -38.64 0.24
N SER A 302 5.86 -39.33 1.21
CA SER A 302 5.46 -40.63 1.74
C SER A 302 4.14 -40.62 2.54
N SER A 303 3.57 -39.47 2.84
CA SER A 303 2.32 -39.37 3.63
C SER A 303 1.05 -39.42 2.77
N TYR A 304 1.14 -39.36 1.43
CA TYR A 304 0.01 -39.49 0.53
C TYR A 304 -0.25 -40.95 0.21
N THR A 305 -1.44 -41.42 0.52
CA THR A 305 -1.80 -42.83 0.37
C THR A 305 -2.47 -43.12 -0.96
N ASP A 306 -3.12 -42.12 -1.54
CA ASP A 306 -3.96 -42.29 -2.73
C ASP A 306 -3.76 -41.13 -3.72
N SER A 307 -4.06 -41.43 -4.99
CA SER A 307 -4.07 -40.42 -6.05
C SER A 307 -5.22 -40.70 -7.03
N ILE A 308 -5.66 -39.66 -7.71
CA ILE A 308 -6.63 -39.73 -8.79
C ILE A 308 -6.16 -38.84 -9.95
N ASP A 309 -6.23 -39.40 -11.16
CA ASP A 309 -6.02 -38.59 -12.36
C ASP A 309 -7.35 -37.96 -12.78
N TYR A 310 -7.34 -36.68 -13.04
CA TYR A 310 -8.47 -35.90 -13.49
C TYR A 310 -8.00 -34.88 -14.55
N GLU A 311 -8.42 -35.07 -15.79
CA GLU A 311 -7.94 -34.30 -16.96
C GLU A 311 -6.39 -34.33 -17.03
N ASP A 312 -5.74 -33.18 -17.07
CA ASP A 312 -4.27 -33.01 -17.13
C ASP A 312 -3.58 -33.04 -15.76
N TYR A 313 -4.31 -33.35 -14.69
CA TYR A 313 -3.83 -33.23 -13.31
C TYR A 313 -3.80 -34.57 -12.59
N THR A 314 -2.76 -34.81 -11.80
CA THR A 314 -2.73 -35.88 -10.80
C THR A 314 -2.96 -35.28 -9.42
N ILE A 315 -4.02 -35.69 -8.73
CA ILE A 315 -4.40 -35.17 -7.41
C ILE A 315 -4.04 -36.22 -6.37
N PHE A 316 -3.08 -35.88 -5.50
CA PHE A 316 -2.62 -36.68 -4.37
C PHE A 316 -3.36 -36.26 -3.10
N PHE A 317 -3.81 -37.25 -2.31
CA PHE A 317 -4.54 -36.98 -1.06
C PHE A 317 -4.30 -38.07 -0.03
N LYS A 318 -4.67 -37.78 1.24
CA LYS A 318 -4.57 -38.72 2.35
C LYS A 318 -5.94 -39.25 2.69
N ARG A 319 -6.15 -40.58 2.65
CA ARG A 319 -7.39 -41.32 2.92
C ARG A 319 -8.53 -41.03 1.96
N LYS A 320 -9.17 -39.86 2.00
CA LYS A 320 -10.32 -39.48 1.19
C LYS A 320 -10.22 -38.05 0.68
N LEU A 321 -10.43 -37.86 -0.60
CA LEU A 321 -10.50 -36.55 -1.22
C LEU A 321 -11.77 -35.82 -0.77
N LYS A 322 -11.59 -34.71 -0.04
CA LYS A 322 -12.69 -33.92 0.54
C LYS A 322 -13.26 -32.88 -0.44
N TYR A 323 -12.59 -32.63 -1.53
CA TYR A 323 -13.00 -31.68 -2.57
C TYR A 323 -13.40 -32.41 -3.85
N ARG A 324 -14.26 -31.80 -4.64
CA ARG A 324 -14.51 -32.27 -6.01
C ARG A 324 -13.28 -31.96 -6.85
N PRO A 325 -12.75 -32.88 -7.69
CA PRO A 325 -11.60 -32.63 -8.56
C PRO A 325 -11.76 -31.35 -9.38
N LYS A 326 -12.89 -31.13 -10.00
CA LYS A 326 -13.23 -29.95 -10.79
C LYS A 326 -13.01 -28.64 -9.99
N ALA A 327 -13.40 -28.57 -8.71
CA ALA A 327 -13.26 -27.38 -7.89
C ALA A 327 -11.78 -27.01 -7.58
N LEU A 328 -10.89 -28.01 -7.60
CA LEU A 328 -9.46 -27.81 -7.41
C LEU A 328 -8.77 -27.40 -8.71
N THR A 329 -9.16 -27.99 -9.84
CA THR A 329 -8.52 -27.76 -11.15
C THR A 329 -8.99 -26.48 -11.82
N GLU A 330 -10.23 -26.04 -11.60
CA GLU A 330 -10.77 -24.78 -12.14
C GLU A 330 -9.97 -23.54 -11.72
N VAL A 331 -9.32 -23.56 -10.55
CA VAL A 331 -8.49 -22.45 -10.06
C VAL A 331 -7.03 -22.55 -10.51
N VAL A 332 -6.66 -23.58 -11.26
CA VAL A 332 -5.32 -23.76 -11.81
C VAL A 332 -5.27 -23.20 -13.23
N PHE A 333 -4.34 -22.28 -13.47
CA PHE A 333 -4.09 -21.67 -14.77
C PHE A 333 -2.88 -22.27 -15.48
N ILE A 334 -2.07 -23.05 -14.76
CA ILE A 334 -0.93 -23.79 -15.31
C ILE A 334 -1.48 -24.88 -16.22
N LYS A 335 -0.96 -24.95 -17.45
CA LYS A 335 -1.43 -25.90 -18.47
C LYS A 335 -0.32 -26.89 -18.81
N LYS A 336 -0.69 -28.15 -18.97
CA LYS A 336 0.21 -29.19 -19.49
C LYS A 336 0.67 -28.85 -20.91
N ASP A 337 1.88 -29.27 -21.27
CA ASP A 337 2.55 -29.08 -22.55
C ASP A 337 2.71 -27.62 -23.01
N SER A 338 2.40 -26.66 -22.14
CA SER A 338 2.65 -25.22 -22.38
C SER A 338 4.01 -24.79 -21.85
N PRO A 339 4.62 -23.72 -22.40
CA PRO A 339 5.76 -23.09 -21.78
C PRO A 339 5.45 -22.62 -20.35
N TYR A 340 6.44 -22.67 -19.47
CA TYR A 340 6.33 -22.06 -18.14
C TYR A 340 5.90 -20.60 -18.26
N SER A 341 5.03 -20.16 -17.36
CA SER A 341 4.59 -18.77 -17.28
C SER A 341 4.42 -18.33 -15.82
N ASP A 342 5.17 -17.30 -15.42
CA ASP A 342 5.08 -16.70 -14.10
C ASP A 342 3.72 -16.05 -13.84
N LEU A 343 3.08 -15.54 -14.90
CA LEU A 343 1.71 -15.04 -14.85
C LEU A 343 0.71 -16.16 -14.49
N GLN A 344 0.82 -17.32 -15.15
CA GLN A 344 -0.06 -18.46 -14.86
C GLN A 344 0.15 -18.99 -13.44
N ARG A 345 1.40 -19.03 -12.97
CA ARG A 345 1.74 -19.35 -11.58
C ARG A 345 1.10 -18.39 -10.60
N SER A 346 1.26 -17.09 -10.84
CA SER A 346 0.71 -16.02 -9.99
C SER A 346 -0.82 -16.00 -9.99
N LEU A 347 -1.44 -16.25 -11.13
CA LEU A 347 -2.90 -16.42 -11.23
C LEU A 347 -3.35 -17.63 -10.40
N THR A 348 -2.75 -18.80 -10.59
CA THR A 348 -3.07 -20.01 -9.83
C THR A 348 -2.98 -19.76 -8.33
N TYR A 349 -1.85 -19.20 -7.85
CA TYR A 349 -1.69 -18.87 -6.43
C TYR A 349 -2.80 -17.94 -5.92
N ARG A 350 -3.11 -16.87 -6.65
CA ARG A 350 -4.13 -15.88 -6.27
C ARG A 350 -5.51 -16.50 -6.18
N TYR A 351 -5.88 -17.34 -7.15
CA TYR A 351 -7.21 -17.93 -7.19
C TYR A 351 -7.41 -19.00 -6.12
N ILE A 352 -6.39 -19.82 -5.87
CA ILE A 352 -6.40 -20.74 -4.73
C ILE A 352 -6.55 -19.97 -3.40
N SER A 353 -5.81 -18.87 -3.24
CA SER A 353 -5.90 -18.02 -2.05
C SER A 353 -7.28 -17.39 -1.87
N ASN A 354 -7.92 -16.97 -2.97
CA ASN A 354 -9.26 -16.38 -2.98
C ASN A 354 -10.38 -17.36 -2.61
N LEU A 355 -10.16 -18.67 -2.76
CA LEU A 355 -11.10 -19.69 -2.24
C LEU A 355 -11.27 -19.59 -0.71
N ARG A 356 -10.27 -19.03 0.01
CA ARG A 356 -10.23 -18.91 1.49
C ARG A 356 -10.32 -20.25 2.24
N ASN A 357 -10.28 -21.36 1.51
CA ASN A 357 -10.35 -22.73 2.03
C ASN A 357 -8.97 -23.31 2.38
N PHE A 358 -7.90 -22.73 1.85
CA PHE A 358 -6.53 -23.21 2.04
C PHE A 358 -5.67 -22.22 2.83
N LYS A 359 -4.68 -22.76 3.58
CA LYS A 359 -3.64 -22.00 4.27
C LYS A 359 -2.38 -22.03 3.42
N TYR A 360 -1.77 -20.90 3.18
CA TYR A 360 -0.43 -20.78 2.57
C TYR A 360 -0.22 -21.74 1.38
N PRO A 361 -1.03 -21.64 0.31
CA PRO A 361 -0.79 -22.49 -0.85
C PRO A 361 0.61 -22.22 -1.40
N SER A 362 1.30 -23.25 -1.87
CA SER A 362 2.62 -23.09 -2.49
C SER A 362 2.67 -23.81 -3.82
N ILE A 363 3.49 -23.27 -4.74
CA ILE A 363 3.68 -23.81 -6.08
C ILE A 363 5.18 -23.91 -6.31
N SER A 364 5.69 -25.11 -6.50
CA SER A 364 7.08 -25.38 -6.83
C SER A 364 7.20 -26.05 -8.19
N TYR A 365 8.35 -25.87 -8.82
CA TYR A 365 8.68 -26.51 -10.07
C TYR A 365 9.98 -27.29 -9.90
N SER A 366 10.03 -28.47 -10.47
CA SER A 366 11.25 -29.28 -10.51
C SER A 366 11.43 -29.86 -11.91
N PRO A 367 12.66 -29.97 -12.43
CA PRO A 367 12.92 -30.70 -13.65
C PRO A 367 12.50 -32.17 -13.49
N LEU A 368 11.89 -32.74 -14.53
CA LEU A 368 11.52 -34.16 -14.54
C LEU A 368 12.75 -35.09 -14.53
N LYS A 369 13.82 -34.66 -15.21
CA LYS A 369 15.12 -35.30 -15.20
C LYS A 369 16.17 -34.20 -15.02
N TYR A 370 17.36 -34.57 -14.53
CA TYR A 370 18.48 -33.64 -14.41
C TYR A 370 18.76 -33.00 -15.79
N ASP A 371 18.88 -31.67 -15.81
CA ASP A 371 19.07 -30.83 -17.02
C ASP A 371 17.96 -30.94 -18.10
N SER A 372 16.76 -31.43 -17.75
CA SER A 372 15.63 -31.49 -18.66
C SER A 372 14.95 -30.12 -18.80
N SER A 373 14.52 -29.81 -20.04
CA SER A 373 13.61 -28.68 -20.31
C SER A 373 12.17 -28.95 -19.83
N ASP A 374 11.87 -30.19 -19.41
CA ASP A 374 10.54 -30.59 -18.95
C ASP A 374 10.38 -30.39 -17.45
N LEU A 375 9.36 -29.64 -17.04
CA LEU A 375 9.05 -29.33 -15.66
C LEU A 375 7.85 -30.10 -15.14
N LEU A 376 7.97 -30.52 -13.89
CA LEU A 376 6.90 -30.95 -13.04
C LEU A 376 6.42 -29.76 -12.19
N ALA A 377 5.14 -29.40 -12.28
CA ALA A 377 4.54 -28.40 -11.42
C ALA A 377 3.87 -29.06 -10.21
N ASN A 378 4.27 -28.73 -9.01
CA ASN A 378 3.73 -29.24 -7.76
C ASN A 378 2.97 -28.13 -7.05
N ILE A 379 1.67 -28.33 -6.80
CA ILE A 379 0.77 -27.39 -6.14
C ILE A 379 0.36 -27.98 -4.80
N TYR A 380 0.75 -27.35 -3.71
CA TYR A 380 0.47 -27.82 -2.35
C TYR A 380 -0.69 -27.04 -1.76
N LEU A 381 -1.72 -27.77 -1.34
CA LEU A 381 -2.97 -27.25 -0.81
C LEU A 381 -3.16 -27.74 0.61
N ASN A 382 -3.05 -26.84 1.59
CA ASN A 382 -3.26 -27.14 3.00
C ASN A 382 -4.65 -26.64 3.44
N PRO A 383 -5.67 -27.52 3.57
CA PRO A 383 -7.02 -27.11 3.92
C PRO A 383 -7.09 -26.48 5.33
N LYS A 384 -7.86 -25.40 5.45
CA LYS A 384 -8.25 -24.84 6.75
C LYS A 384 -9.21 -25.79 7.47
N LYS A 385 -9.34 -25.64 8.80
CA LYS A 385 -10.36 -26.34 9.58
C LYS A 385 -11.74 -26.09 8.96
N ARG A 386 -12.58 -27.14 8.91
CA ARG A 386 -13.91 -27.07 8.30
C ARG A 386 -14.81 -26.09 9.03
N PHE A 387 -14.74 -26.07 10.34
CA PHE A 387 -15.53 -25.18 11.20
C PHE A 387 -14.68 -24.05 11.73
N PHE A 388 -15.26 -22.86 11.78
CA PHE A 388 -14.66 -21.68 12.37
C PHE A 388 -15.72 -20.93 13.16
N MET A 389 -15.38 -20.45 14.34
CA MET A 389 -16.22 -19.60 15.16
C MET A 389 -15.44 -18.33 15.48
N GLY A 390 -16.07 -17.19 15.35
CA GLY A 390 -15.55 -15.87 15.67
C GLY A 390 -16.46 -15.16 16.66
N PHE A 391 -15.85 -14.33 17.52
CA PHE A 391 -16.52 -13.42 18.43
C PHE A 391 -15.91 -12.05 18.26
N ASP A 392 -16.76 -11.05 18.13
CA ASP A 392 -16.39 -9.65 17.95
C ASP A 392 -17.05 -8.83 19.04
N LEU A 393 -16.30 -7.96 19.71
CA LEU A 393 -16.79 -6.98 20.68
C LEU A 393 -16.43 -5.60 20.20
N ASP A 394 -17.42 -4.79 19.87
CA ASP A 394 -17.26 -3.42 19.42
C ASP A 394 -17.77 -2.44 20.47
N LEU A 395 -17.00 -1.40 20.75
CA LEU A 395 -17.45 -0.23 21.51
C LEU A 395 -17.57 0.95 20.53
N SER A 396 -18.73 1.60 20.52
CA SER A 396 -19.02 2.69 19.59
C SER A 396 -19.48 3.96 20.32
N HIS A 397 -19.16 5.11 19.72
CA HIS A 397 -19.65 6.42 20.12
C HIS A 397 -19.93 7.24 18.85
N SER A 398 -21.07 7.90 18.80
CA SER A 398 -21.45 8.76 17.68
C SER A 398 -22.34 9.92 18.17
N ASN A 399 -22.68 10.85 17.29
CA ASN A 399 -23.59 11.96 17.61
C ASN A 399 -25.03 11.54 17.93
N ILE A 400 -25.41 10.31 17.56
CA ILE A 400 -26.76 9.75 17.78
C ILE A 400 -26.76 8.75 18.94
N GLN A 401 -25.60 8.19 19.24
CA GLN A 401 -25.42 7.15 20.24
C GLN A 401 -24.22 7.52 21.14
N ASP A 402 -24.51 8.01 22.35
CA ASP A 402 -23.46 8.42 23.29
C ASP A 402 -22.52 7.29 23.69
N PHE A 403 -23.07 6.08 23.80
CA PHE A 403 -22.32 4.88 24.08
C PHE A 403 -23.02 3.65 23.49
N GLY A 404 -22.27 2.75 22.88
CA GLY A 404 -22.79 1.49 22.37
C GLY A 404 -21.82 0.33 22.57
N ILE A 405 -22.38 -0.81 22.89
CA ILE A 405 -21.69 -2.10 22.98
C ILE A 405 -22.33 -3.03 21.96
N SER A 406 -21.52 -3.59 21.05
CA SER A 406 -21.99 -4.60 20.11
C SER A 406 -21.26 -5.90 20.35
N LEU A 407 -21.99 -7.01 20.42
CA LEU A 407 -21.47 -8.36 20.47
C LEU A 407 -21.81 -9.07 19.16
N GLY A 408 -20.81 -9.44 18.39
CA GLY A 408 -20.92 -10.23 17.19
C GLY A 408 -20.48 -11.66 17.41
N THR A 409 -21.21 -12.59 16.81
CA THR A 409 -20.81 -14.00 16.73
C THR A 409 -20.91 -14.48 15.29
N SER A 410 -19.94 -15.26 14.83
CA SER A 410 -19.96 -15.82 13.49
C SER A 410 -19.55 -17.29 13.53
N PHE A 411 -20.24 -18.11 12.75
CA PHE A 411 -19.96 -19.50 12.56
C PHE A 411 -19.85 -19.81 11.08
N ALA A 412 -18.70 -20.33 10.64
CA ALA A 412 -18.46 -20.62 9.23
C ALA A 412 -18.17 -22.12 9.02
N ILE A 413 -18.82 -22.69 8.02
CA ILE A 413 -18.61 -24.06 7.52
C ILE A 413 -17.98 -23.97 6.13
N ARG A 414 -16.71 -24.36 6.04
CA ARG A 414 -15.97 -24.37 4.77
C ARG A 414 -16.18 -25.68 4.01
N ASN A 415 -16.18 -25.56 2.68
CA ASN A 415 -16.31 -26.70 1.75
C ASN A 415 -17.58 -27.53 2.00
N ILE A 416 -18.72 -26.83 2.15
CA ILE A 416 -19.98 -27.45 2.58
C ILE A 416 -20.50 -28.49 1.55
N PHE A 417 -20.38 -28.17 0.24
CA PHE A 417 -20.80 -29.03 -0.86
C PHE A 417 -19.63 -29.63 -1.63
N ARG A 418 -18.42 -29.68 -1.06
CA ARG A 418 -17.19 -30.20 -1.66
C ARG A 418 -16.66 -29.39 -2.85
N GLY A 419 -17.23 -28.21 -3.14
CA GLY A 419 -16.81 -27.30 -4.23
C GLY A 419 -16.12 -26.04 -3.72
N ALA A 420 -15.52 -26.08 -2.52
CA ALA A 420 -14.89 -24.97 -1.83
C ALA A 420 -15.86 -23.82 -1.43
N GLU A 421 -17.17 -24.10 -1.39
CA GLU A 421 -18.17 -23.15 -0.89
C GLU A 421 -18.01 -22.92 0.61
N THR A 422 -18.42 -21.73 1.07
CA THR A 422 -18.42 -21.39 2.50
C THR A 422 -19.80 -20.89 2.90
N LEU A 423 -20.41 -21.57 3.89
CA LEU A 423 -21.60 -21.09 4.58
C LEU A 423 -21.18 -20.37 5.85
N GLU A 424 -21.64 -19.14 6.02
CA GLU A 424 -21.39 -18.31 7.20
C GLU A 424 -22.74 -17.94 7.83
N ILE A 425 -22.87 -18.14 9.11
CA ILE A 425 -24.02 -17.74 9.93
C ILE A 425 -23.48 -16.74 10.92
N SER A 426 -24.02 -15.53 10.95
CA SER A 426 -23.62 -14.47 11.87
C SER A 426 -24.81 -13.89 12.61
N ALA A 427 -24.57 -13.49 13.83
CA ALA A 427 -25.52 -12.74 14.63
C ALA A 427 -24.78 -11.58 15.32
N LYS A 428 -25.42 -10.43 15.36
CA LYS A 428 -24.90 -9.23 16.01
C LYS A 428 -25.98 -8.64 16.89
N ASN A 429 -25.65 -8.37 18.15
CA ASN A 429 -26.49 -7.66 19.11
C ASN A 429 -25.80 -6.36 19.48
N THR A 430 -26.51 -5.24 19.41
CA THR A 430 -26.02 -3.92 19.81
C THR A 430 -26.95 -3.34 20.87
N LEU A 431 -26.36 -2.92 21.98
CA LEU A 431 -26.99 -2.16 23.05
C LEU A 431 -26.41 -0.75 23.04
N GLY A 432 -27.24 0.26 22.98
CA GLY A 432 -26.80 1.66 22.93
C GLY A 432 -27.55 2.54 23.90
N SER A 433 -26.87 3.62 24.29
CA SER A 433 -27.46 4.73 25.06
C SER A 433 -27.43 5.99 24.21
N SER A 434 -28.53 6.69 24.15
CA SER A 434 -28.69 8.00 23.49
C SER A 434 -29.35 8.98 24.47
N SER A 435 -28.77 10.16 24.63
CA SER A 435 -29.25 11.24 25.53
C SER A 435 -30.22 12.19 24.83
N ASP A 436 -31.08 11.68 23.96
CA ASP A 436 -32.07 12.55 23.32
C ASP A 436 -33.11 13.05 24.36
N ILE A 437 -33.40 14.36 24.29
CA ILE A 437 -34.25 15.11 25.26
C ILE A 437 -35.70 14.55 25.36
N ALA A 438 -36.09 13.68 24.43
CA ALA A 438 -37.42 13.06 24.37
C ALA A 438 -37.59 11.80 25.23
N SER A 439 -36.53 11.25 25.82
CA SER A 439 -36.65 10.03 26.64
C SER A 439 -36.92 10.35 28.12
N ILE A 440 -38.13 10.10 28.54
CA ILE A 440 -38.55 10.21 29.97
C ILE A 440 -38.11 9.00 30.80
N SER A 441 -37.52 7.97 30.18
CA SER A 441 -37.07 6.74 30.87
C SER A 441 -35.61 6.84 31.32
N ASN A 442 -35.37 6.60 32.62
CA ASN A 442 -34.02 6.47 33.22
C ASN A 442 -33.32 5.14 32.85
N GLU A 443 -33.58 4.56 31.67
CA GLU A 443 -32.96 3.34 31.23
C GLU A 443 -31.54 3.59 30.74
N LEU A 444 -30.58 2.78 31.20
CA LEU A 444 -29.17 2.88 30.81
C LEU A 444 -28.94 2.60 29.30
N PHE A 445 -29.81 1.77 28.70
CA PHE A 445 -29.83 1.47 27.27
C PHE A 445 -31.22 1.68 26.71
N ASN A 446 -31.33 2.53 25.72
CA ASN A 446 -32.57 2.88 25.02
C ASN A 446 -32.51 2.63 23.51
N LEU A 447 -31.41 2.02 23.05
CA LEU A 447 -31.23 1.54 21.69
C LEU A 447 -30.87 0.06 21.72
N TYR A 448 -31.66 -0.74 21.01
CA TYR A 448 -31.43 -2.18 20.85
C TYR A 448 -31.46 -2.55 19.38
N GLU A 449 -30.43 -3.28 18.91
CA GLU A 449 -30.39 -3.84 17.56
C GLU A 449 -29.95 -5.29 17.62
N LEU A 450 -30.75 -6.19 17.04
CA LEU A 450 -30.44 -7.60 16.85
C LEU A 450 -30.48 -7.90 15.37
N GLY A 451 -29.36 -8.35 14.82
CA GLY A 451 -29.25 -8.80 13.43
C GLY A 451 -28.76 -10.24 13.34
N ALA A 452 -29.25 -10.99 12.37
CA ALA A 452 -28.77 -12.31 12.02
C ALA A 452 -28.72 -12.48 10.51
N ASP A 453 -27.63 -13.05 10.00
CA ASP A 453 -27.40 -13.27 8.57
C ASP A 453 -26.91 -14.70 8.31
N ILE A 454 -27.40 -15.27 7.23
CA ILE A 454 -26.91 -16.54 6.66
C ILE A 454 -26.38 -16.23 5.27
N LYS A 455 -25.09 -16.47 5.03
CA LYS A 455 -24.41 -16.19 3.79
C LYS A 455 -23.76 -17.40 3.20
N LEU A 456 -24.15 -17.78 1.99
CA LEU A 456 -23.50 -18.81 1.19
C LEU A 456 -22.64 -18.16 0.11
N ARG A 457 -21.32 -18.37 0.21
CA ARG A 457 -20.36 -17.95 -0.81
C ARG A 457 -19.95 -19.12 -1.68
N ILE A 458 -20.11 -18.96 -2.99
CA ILE A 458 -19.78 -19.95 -4.02
C ILE A 458 -18.66 -19.36 -4.88
N PRO A 459 -17.46 -19.99 -4.99
CA PRO A 459 -16.31 -19.45 -5.71
C PRO A 459 -16.41 -19.65 -7.25
N ARG A 460 -17.59 -19.46 -7.80
CA ARG A 460 -17.90 -19.53 -9.24
C ARG A 460 -19.21 -18.82 -9.50
N ILE A 461 -19.55 -18.63 -10.77
CA ILE A 461 -20.88 -18.14 -11.14
C ILE A 461 -21.89 -19.29 -10.93
N LEU A 462 -22.93 -18.99 -10.17
CA LEU A 462 -24.13 -19.82 -10.10
C LEU A 462 -25.24 -19.03 -10.82
N PHE A 463 -25.45 -19.28 -12.08
CA PHE A 463 -26.48 -18.61 -12.87
C PHE A 463 -27.13 -19.63 -13.84
N PRO A 464 -28.44 -19.51 -14.15
CA PRO A 464 -29.13 -20.46 -15.01
C PRO A 464 -28.56 -20.56 -16.43
N ILE A 465 -27.92 -19.51 -16.92
CA ILE A 465 -27.32 -19.44 -18.25
C ILE A 465 -25.78 -19.49 -18.08
N ASN A 466 -25.10 -20.18 -19.01
CA ASN A 466 -23.66 -20.23 -19.03
C ASN A 466 -23.08 -18.85 -19.40
N LEU A 467 -22.43 -18.18 -18.44
CA LEU A 467 -21.80 -16.88 -18.59
C LEU A 467 -20.27 -16.96 -18.73
N GLU A 468 -19.68 -18.13 -18.89
CA GLU A 468 -18.22 -18.33 -18.95
C GLU A 468 -17.56 -17.56 -20.10
N ASN A 469 -18.24 -17.41 -21.23
CA ASN A 469 -17.75 -16.62 -22.36
C ASN A 469 -17.76 -15.12 -22.08
N LEU A 470 -18.70 -14.62 -21.28
CA LEU A 470 -18.85 -13.21 -20.94
C LEU A 470 -17.99 -12.84 -19.72
N ILE A 471 -17.95 -13.74 -18.74
CA ILE A 471 -17.20 -13.57 -17.48
C ILE A 471 -16.24 -14.76 -17.33
N PRO A 472 -15.12 -14.76 -18.05
CA PRO A 472 -14.16 -15.85 -18.00
C PRO A 472 -13.56 -16.01 -16.60
N LYS A 473 -13.09 -17.23 -16.31
CA LYS A 473 -12.50 -17.56 -15.00
C LYS A 473 -11.40 -16.60 -14.54
N MET A 474 -10.69 -15.97 -15.47
CA MET A 474 -9.65 -14.95 -15.16
C MET A 474 -10.19 -13.71 -14.42
N MET A 475 -11.49 -13.46 -14.45
CA MET A 475 -12.13 -12.37 -13.72
C MET A 475 -12.49 -12.73 -12.26
N ASN A 476 -12.12 -13.94 -11.81
CA ASN A 476 -12.36 -14.44 -10.44
C ASN A 476 -13.84 -14.30 -10.01
N PRO A 477 -14.78 -14.89 -10.73
CA PRO A 477 -16.19 -14.74 -10.41
C PRO A 477 -16.56 -15.47 -9.11
N THR A 478 -17.45 -14.84 -8.35
CA THR A 478 -18.02 -15.41 -7.12
C THR A 478 -19.50 -15.10 -7.05
N THR A 479 -20.27 -16.00 -6.46
CA THR A 479 -21.69 -15.80 -6.15
C THR A 479 -21.88 -15.79 -4.64
N ASP A 480 -22.49 -14.74 -4.11
CA ASP A 480 -22.89 -14.62 -2.71
C ASP A 480 -24.42 -14.64 -2.63
N ILE A 481 -24.98 -15.56 -1.84
CA ILE A 481 -26.42 -15.62 -1.51
C ILE A 481 -26.53 -15.31 -0.02
N THR A 482 -27.31 -14.28 0.33
CA THR A 482 -27.47 -13.85 1.71
C THR A 482 -28.93 -13.77 2.07
N LEU A 483 -29.27 -14.29 3.24
CA LEU A 483 -30.56 -14.12 3.91
C LEU A 483 -30.27 -13.41 5.23
N GLY A 484 -30.96 -12.30 5.49
CA GLY A 484 -30.75 -11.52 6.70
C GLY A 484 -32.05 -11.05 7.33
N ALA A 485 -32.05 -10.99 8.64
CA ALA A 485 -33.13 -10.40 9.43
C ALA A 485 -32.53 -9.48 10.49
N SER A 486 -33.16 -8.34 10.72
CA SER A 486 -32.79 -7.44 11.82
C SER A 486 -34.01 -6.82 12.49
N LEU A 487 -33.88 -6.65 13.80
CA LEU A 487 -34.81 -5.93 14.66
C LEU A 487 -34.05 -4.77 15.23
N GLN A 488 -34.58 -3.56 15.06
CA GLN A 488 -33.99 -2.35 15.63
C GLN A 488 -35.08 -1.62 16.41
N GLN A 489 -34.78 -1.29 17.64
CA GLN A 489 -35.62 -0.53 18.55
C GLN A 489 -34.83 0.69 19.02
N ASN A 490 -35.35 1.87 18.77
CA ASN A 490 -34.71 3.12 19.11
C ASN A 490 -35.79 4.11 19.56
N ILE A 491 -35.43 5.25 20.16
CA ILE A 491 -36.33 6.31 20.57
C ILE A 491 -37.16 6.75 19.35
N GLY A 492 -38.44 6.38 19.33
CA GLY A 492 -39.40 6.76 18.29
C GLY A 492 -39.31 5.97 16.97
N LEU A 493 -38.49 4.88 16.89
CA LEU A 493 -38.42 4.04 15.70
C LEU A 493 -38.23 2.55 16.05
N ASP A 494 -39.28 1.78 15.79
CA ASP A 494 -39.20 0.32 15.78
C ASP A 494 -39.14 -0.17 14.32
N LYS A 495 -38.07 -0.84 13.93
CA LYS A 495 -37.86 -1.32 12.57
C LYS A 495 -37.60 -2.82 12.59
N GLN A 496 -38.34 -3.55 11.77
CA GLN A 496 -38.08 -4.95 11.47
C GLN A 496 -37.73 -5.06 9.99
N TYR A 497 -36.66 -5.76 9.70
CA TYR A 497 -36.19 -5.98 8.34
C TYR A 497 -35.96 -7.47 8.11
N PHE A 498 -36.45 -7.95 6.99
CA PHE A 498 -36.11 -9.24 6.44
C PHE A 498 -35.72 -9.04 4.97
N GLY A 499 -34.57 -9.59 4.58
CA GLY A 499 -34.07 -9.43 3.24
C GLY A 499 -33.35 -10.65 2.71
N SER A 500 -33.41 -10.82 1.40
CA SER A 500 -32.60 -11.78 0.69
C SER A 500 -31.83 -11.06 -0.40
N SER A 501 -30.59 -11.47 -0.65
CA SER A 501 -29.78 -10.94 -1.76
C SER A 501 -29.08 -12.06 -2.50
N TYR A 502 -29.06 -11.95 -3.82
CA TYR A 502 -28.25 -12.74 -4.72
C TYR A 502 -27.29 -11.83 -5.44
N GLN A 503 -25.98 -12.03 -5.28
CA GLN A 503 -24.97 -11.16 -5.82
C GLN A 503 -23.87 -11.93 -6.54
N VAL A 504 -23.64 -11.60 -7.81
CA VAL A 504 -22.51 -12.08 -8.59
C VAL A 504 -21.45 -10.99 -8.63
N LYS A 505 -20.20 -11.35 -8.33
CA LYS A 505 -19.04 -10.44 -8.30
C LYS A 505 -17.97 -10.97 -9.23
N TRP A 506 -17.33 -10.07 -9.98
CA TRP A 506 -16.15 -10.40 -10.78
C TRP A 506 -15.23 -9.18 -10.91
N ALA A 507 -13.99 -9.41 -11.29
CA ALA A 507 -12.99 -8.36 -11.46
C ALA A 507 -12.45 -8.39 -12.91
N PRO A 508 -12.96 -7.54 -13.83
CA PRO A 508 -12.52 -7.52 -15.22
C PRO A 508 -11.03 -7.13 -15.37
N ASN A 509 -10.49 -6.35 -14.42
CA ASN A 509 -9.07 -6.01 -14.34
C ASN A 509 -8.64 -5.83 -12.88
N LYS A 510 -7.35 -5.51 -12.64
CA LYS A 510 -6.80 -5.33 -11.28
C LYS A 510 -7.42 -4.14 -10.51
N MET A 511 -7.93 -3.14 -11.21
CA MET A 511 -8.46 -1.89 -10.64
C MET A 511 -9.98 -1.86 -10.53
N ALA A 512 -10.69 -2.66 -11.34
CA ALA A 512 -12.15 -2.66 -11.38
C ALA A 512 -12.73 -3.92 -10.75
N LYS A 513 -13.72 -3.74 -9.89
CA LYS A 513 -14.59 -4.80 -9.38
C LYS A 513 -16.01 -4.49 -9.83
N VAL A 514 -16.68 -5.45 -10.41
CA VAL A 514 -18.08 -5.33 -10.85
C VAL A 514 -18.94 -6.26 -9.99
N SER A 515 -20.12 -5.82 -9.65
CA SER A 515 -21.09 -6.66 -8.96
C SER A 515 -22.48 -6.43 -9.54
N PHE A 516 -23.20 -7.52 -9.76
CA PHE A 516 -24.63 -7.53 -10.06
C PHE A 516 -25.35 -8.04 -8.80
N LYS A 517 -26.35 -7.26 -8.35
CA LYS A 517 -27.07 -7.55 -7.11
C LYS A 517 -28.56 -7.65 -7.40
#